data_a1e34299cfd61dce84e42bb620f43772
#
_entry.id   a1e34299cfd61dce84e42bb620f43772
#
_cell.length_a   1.000
_cell.length_b   1.000
_cell.length_c   1.000
_cell.angle_alpha   90.00
_cell.angle_beta   90.00
_cell.angle_gamma   90.00
#
_symmetry.space_group_name_H-M   'P 1'
#
loop_
_entity.id
_entity.type
_entity.pdbx_description
1 polymer ?
#
loop_
_entity_poly.entity_id
_entity_poly.type
_entity_poly.pdbx_seq_one_letter_code
_entity_poly.pdbx_strand_id
1 'polypeptide(L)'
;MFSMTKERAESLIQSITTSLSTATNRSDYQRWRSQDSFSKDWDSRSSIIASLVPPDSAVIEFGAGRMALKDLLPRGCSYTPSDLVDRGGGTLVCDLNRKMLPPIPRHDVAVFGGVLEYVHDVPRLISHLSNSVEIIVASYAVTDFNQENRRGNGWVNDLSSSDILALFEAAGFRMDCEDHWGTQSIYRFRRQLQHRPECRSR
;
A
#
# COMPACT_ATOMS: atom_id res chain seq x y z
N MET A 1 1.40 16.18 -39.19
CA MET A 1 0.41 16.22 -38.08
C MET A 1 0.45 14.84 -37.41
N PHE A 2 1.17 14.70 -36.26
CA PHE A 2 1.28 13.39 -35.59
C PHE A 2 -0.04 13.08 -34.92
N SER A 3 -0.73 12.04 -35.38
CA SER A 3 -1.91 11.49 -34.69
C SER A 3 -1.45 10.90 -33.35
N MET A 4 -1.91 11.48 -32.25
CA MET A 4 -1.70 10.94 -30.91
C MET A 4 -2.49 9.64 -30.78
N THR A 5 -1.83 8.53 -30.41
CA THR A 5 -2.54 7.26 -30.17
C THR A 5 -3.46 7.42 -28.95
N LYS A 6 -4.54 6.64 -28.91
CA LYS A 6 -5.52 6.65 -27.80
C LYS A 6 -4.82 6.48 -26.44
N GLU A 7 -3.89 5.54 -26.34
CA GLU A 7 -3.09 5.27 -25.12
C GLU A 7 -2.26 6.48 -24.66
N ARG A 8 -1.65 7.22 -25.60
CA ARG A 8 -0.90 8.44 -25.27
C ARG A 8 -1.82 9.55 -24.75
N ALA A 9 -3.02 9.67 -25.32
CA ALA A 9 -4.00 10.64 -24.85
C ALA A 9 -4.49 10.30 -23.44
N GLU A 10 -4.80 9.04 -23.17
CA GLU A 10 -5.22 8.54 -21.86
C GLU A 10 -4.12 8.75 -20.80
N SER A 11 -2.87 8.43 -21.12
CA SER A 11 -1.72 8.65 -20.23
C SER A 11 -1.50 10.14 -19.93
N LEU A 12 -1.69 11.03 -20.91
CA LEU A 12 -1.58 12.47 -20.69
C LEU A 12 -2.69 13.00 -19.78
N ILE A 13 -3.94 12.58 -20.02
CA ILE A 13 -5.08 12.95 -19.18
C ILE A 13 -4.83 12.46 -17.74
N GLN A 14 -4.39 11.22 -17.56
CA GLN A 14 -4.07 10.68 -16.25
C GLN A 14 -2.94 11.47 -15.57
N SER A 15 -1.89 11.88 -16.31
CA SER A 15 -0.80 12.68 -15.75
C SER A 15 -1.30 14.05 -15.25
N ILE A 16 -2.22 14.69 -15.96
CA ILE A 16 -2.84 15.96 -15.55
C ILE A 16 -3.70 15.73 -14.29
N THR A 17 -4.53 14.70 -14.30
CA THR A 17 -5.39 14.33 -13.15
C THR A 17 -4.54 14.05 -11.92
N THR A 18 -3.43 13.30 -12.06
CA THR A 18 -2.49 13.01 -10.99
C THR A 18 -1.86 14.28 -10.43
N SER A 19 -1.44 15.20 -11.30
CA SER A 19 -0.86 16.48 -10.86
C SER A 19 -1.85 17.33 -10.08
N LEU A 20 -3.12 17.36 -10.50
CA LEU A 20 -4.18 18.05 -9.78
C LEU A 20 -4.50 17.39 -8.44
N SER A 21 -4.55 16.05 -8.37
CA SER A 21 -4.77 15.31 -7.14
C SER A 21 -3.63 15.53 -6.16
N THR A 22 -2.39 15.57 -6.63
CA THR A 22 -1.21 15.88 -5.82
C THR A 22 -1.29 17.29 -5.24
N ALA A 23 -1.63 18.29 -6.05
CA ALA A 23 -1.78 19.68 -5.58
C ALA A 23 -2.89 19.88 -4.54
N THR A 24 -3.88 18.98 -4.51
CA THR A 24 -5.05 19.06 -3.63
C THR A 24 -5.09 17.98 -2.53
N ASN A 25 -4.09 17.10 -2.47
CA ASN A 25 -4.04 15.94 -1.56
C ASN A 25 -5.30 15.07 -1.63
N ARG A 26 -5.83 14.83 -2.84
CA ARG A 26 -7.04 14.03 -3.05
C ARG A 26 -6.74 12.71 -3.72
N SER A 27 -7.45 11.67 -3.31
CA SER A 27 -7.44 10.37 -3.98
C SER A 27 -8.17 10.43 -5.33
N ASP A 28 -7.67 9.65 -6.32
CA ASP A 28 -8.35 9.47 -7.62
C ASP A 28 -9.54 8.50 -7.45
N TYR A 29 -10.61 9.03 -6.86
CA TYR A 29 -11.82 8.28 -6.57
C TYR A 29 -12.49 7.75 -7.84
N GLN A 30 -12.46 8.50 -8.93
CA GLN A 30 -13.10 8.12 -10.19
C GLN A 30 -12.45 6.86 -10.78
N ARG A 31 -11.14 6.78 -10.75
CA ARG A 31 -10.38 5.63 -11.23
C ARG A 31 -10.67 4.39 -10.38
N TRP A 32 -10.55 4.50 -9.05
CA TRP A 32 -10.56 3.34 -8.17
C TRP A 32 -11.96 2.84 -7.77
N ARG A 33 -13.02 3.58 -8.09
CA ARG A 33 -14.39 3.10 -7.87
C ARG A 33 -14.79 1.97 -8.83
N SER A 34 -14.24 1.95 -10.06
CA SER A 34 -14.53 0.92 -11.06
C SER A 34 -13.70 -0.34 -10.83
N GLN A 35 -14.34 -1.51 -10.95
CA GLN A 35 -13.64 -2.79 -10.92
C GLN A 35 -12.81 -3.04 -12.17
N ASP A 36 -13.10 -2.38 -13.30
CA ASP A 36 -12.36 -2.51 -14.56
C ASP A 36 -10.91 -1.98 -14.43
N SER A 37 -10.62 -1.22 -13.36
CA SER A 37 -9.28 -0.71 -13.07
C SER A 37 -8.32 -1.78 -12.51
N PHE A 38 -8.79 -3.00 -12.21
CA PHE A 38 -7.98 -4.04 -11.57
C PHE A 38 -7.54 -5.12 -12.56
N SER A 39 -6.23 -5.27 -12.76
CA SER A 39 -5.67 -6.36 -13.58
C SER A 39 -5.66 -7.69 -12.82
N LYS A 40 -5.92 -8.78 -13.54
CA LYS A 40 -5.74 -10.14 -13.01
C LYS A 40 -4.26 -10.52 -12.86
N ASP A 41 -3.38 -9.86 -13.59
CA ASP A 41 -1.92 -10.10 -13.46
C ASP A 41 -1.40 -9.79 -12.07
N TRP A 42 -2.10 -8.91 -11.33
CA TRP A 42 -1.76 -8.58 -9.94
C TRP A 42 -1.96 -9.73 -8.95
N ASP A 43 -2.68 -10.79 -9.34
CA ASP A 43 -2.90 -11.97 -8.48
C ASP A 43 -1.60 -12.71 -8.19
N SER A 44 -0.64 -12.72 -9.14
CA SER A 44 0.70 -13.28 -8.92
C SER A 44 1.51 -12.49 -7.88
N ARG A 45 1.39 -11.14 -7.88
CA ARG A 45 1.96 -10.30 -6.81
C ARG A 45 1.31 -10.61 -5.47
N SER A 46 -0.02 -10.76 -5.45
CA SER A 46 -0.77 -11.09 -4.22
C SER A 46 -0.33 -12.44 -3.65
N SER A 47 0.04 -13.41 -4.49
CA SER A 47 0.59 -14.70 -4.04
C SER A 47 1.93 -14.56 -3.32
N ILE A 48 2.82 -13.70 -3.83
CA ILE A 48 4.09 -13.42 -3.17
C ILE A 48 3.83 -12.70 -1.83
N ILE A 49 2.96 -11.69 -1.82
CA ILE A 49 2.57 -10.97 -0.60
C ILE A 49 2.02 -11.94 0.45
N ALA A 50 1.12 -12.85 0.05
CA ALA A 50 0.53 -13.85 0.95
C ALA A 50 1.59 -14.77 1.58
N SER A 51 2.64 -15.14 0.84
CA SER A 51 3.73 -15.99 1.36
C SER A 51 4.55 -15.32 2.47
N LEU A 52 4.51 -13.99 2.57
CA LEU A 52 5.18 -13.21 3.60
C LEU A 52 4.31 -12.98 4.85
N VAL A 53 3.03 -13.35 4.80
CA VAL A 53 2.11 -13.27 5.94
C VAL A 53 2.26 -14.51 6.82
N PRO A 54 2.46 -14.37 8.15
CA PRO A 54 2.48 -15.53 9.04
C PRO A 54 1.09 -16.20 9.13
N PRO A 55 1.03 -17.53 9.33
CA PRO A 55 -0.24 -18.21 9.59
C PRO A 55 -0.90 -17.69 10.88
N ASP A 56 -2.20 -17.96 11.03
CA ASP A 56 -3.00 -17.60 12.19
C ASP A 56 -3.04 -16.09 12.51
N SER A 57 -2.75 -15.23 11.53
CA SER A 57 -2.71 -13.77 11.69
C SER A 57 -4.06 -13.10 11.41
N ALA A 58 -4.37 -12.03 12.15
CA ALA A 58 -5.40 -11.08 11.77
C ALA A 58 -4.82 -10.08 10.75
N VAL A 59 -5.33 -10.13 9.51
CA VAL A 59 -4.82 -9.36 8.37
C VAL A 59 -5.79 -8.27 7.96
N ILE A 60 -5.29 -7.04 7.79
CA ILE A 60 -6.00 -5.95 7.13
C ILE A 60 -5.32 -5.63 5.80
N GLU A 61 -6.07 -5.65 4.69
CA GLU A 61 -5.57 -5.25 3.38
C GLU A 61 -6.11 -3.87 3.00
N PHE A 62 -5.21 -2.91 2.79
CA PHE A 62 -5.54 -1.59 2.27
C PHE A 62 -5.48 -1.60 0.75
N GLY A 63 -6.52 -1.01 0.10
CA GLY A 63 -6.70 -1.09 -1.34
C GLY A 63 -7.08 -2.51 -1.78
N ALA A 64 -8.00 -3.15 -1.05
CA ALA A 64 -8.37 -4.56 -1.23
C ALA A 64 -8.90 -4.90 -2.64
N GLY A 65 -9.40 -3.92 -3.39
CA GLY A 65 -9.84 -4.07 -4.78
C GLY A 65 -10.77 -5.26 -4.98
N ARG A 66 -10.28 -6.30 -5.68
CA ARG A 66 -11.02 -7.56 -5.94
C ARG A 66 -10.92 -8.56 -4.77
N MET A 67 -10.23 -8.22 -3.69
CA MET A 67 -9.97 -9.10 -2.52
C MET A 67 -9.24 -10.41 -2.88
N ALA A 68 -8.42 -10.42 -3.94
CA ALA A 68 -7.71 -11.62 -4.39
C ALA A 68 -6.77 -12.19 -3.31
N LEU A 69 -6.24 -11.35 -2.42
CA LEU A 69 -5.38 -11.78 -1.32
C LEU A 69 -6.10 -12.72 -0.35
N LYS A 70 -7.40 -12.51 -0.12
CA LYS A 70 -8.18 -13.29 0.86
C LYS A 70 -8.05 -14.80 0.68
N ASP A 71 -8.14 -15.27 -0.56
CA ASP A 71 -8.12 -16.71 -0.88
C ASP A 71 -6.69 -17.29 -0.95
N LEU A 72 -5.68 -16.42 -0.89
CA LEU A 72 -4.26 -16.76 -0.93
C LEU A 72 -3.60 -16.78 0.46
N LEU A 73 -4.27 -16.23 1.47
CA LEU A 73 -3.71 -16.14 2.82
C LEU A 73 -3.43 -17.51 3.43
N PRO A 74 -2.38 -17.63 4.26
CA PRO A 74 -2.10 -18.86 5.01
C PRO A 74 -3.27 -19.30 5.88
N ARG A 75 -3.25 -20.59 6.24
CA ARG A 75 -4.27 -21.18 7.11
C ARG A 75 -4.39 -20.42 8.44
N GLY A 76 -5.63 -20.29 8.91
CA GLY A 76 -5.93 -19.68 10.21
C GLY A 76 -5.99 -18.16 10.21
N CYS A 77 -5.63 -17.50 9.08
CA CYS A 77 -5.73 -16.04 8.99
C CYS A 77 -7.20 -15.58 8.95
N SER A 78 -7.48 -14.49 9.69
CA SER A 78 -8.69 -13.69 9.49
C SER A 78 -8.38 -12.53 8.53
N TYR A 79 -9.38 -12.07 7.77
CA TYR A 79 -9.19 -11.05 6.74
C TYR A 79 -10.19 -9.90 6.86
N THR A 80 -9.67 -8.69 6.90
CA THR A 80 -10.42 -7.42 6.89
C THR A 80 -10.05 -6.65 5.63
N PRO A 81 -10.95 -6.49 4.65
CA PRO A 81 -10.71 -5.61 3.50
C PRO A 81 -10.84 -4.15 3.92
N SER A 82 -9.94 -3.29 3.43
CA SER A 82 -10.08 -1.84 3.48
C SER A 82 -9.86 -1.24 2.09
N ASP A 83 -10.70 -0.31 1.68
CA ASP A 83 -10.61 0.32 0.35
C ASP A 83 -11.19 1.73 0.39
N LEU A 84 -10.95 2.50 -0.66
CA LEU A 84 -11.50 3.84 -0.88
C LEU A 84 -13.03 3.83 -1.01
N VAL A 85 -13.60 2.72 -1.48
CA VAL A 85 -15.03 2.48 -1.62
C VAL A 85 -15.43 1.16 -0.97
N ASP A 86 -16.70 1.03 -0.62
CA ASP A 86 -17.24 -0.25 -0.16
C ASP A 86 -17.19 -1.29 -1.29
N ARG A 87 -16.46 -2.39 -1.03
CA ARG A 87 -16.34 -3.56 -1.94
C ARG A 87 -17.23 -4.72 -1.51
N GLY A 88 -18.04 -4.54 -0.47
CA GLY A 88 -18.76 -5.62 0.19
C GLY A 88 -17.88 -6.37 1.20
N GLY A 89 -18.39 -7.49 1.74
CA GLY A 89 -17.59 -8.36 2.62
C GLY A 89 -17.11 -7.72 3.93
N GLY A 90 -17.74 -6.65 4.39
CA GLY A 90 -17.34 -5.93 5.60
C GLY A 90 -16.18 -4.95 5.36
N THR A 91 -16.06 -4.40 4.15
CA THR A 91 -15.01 -3.42 3.80
C THR A 91 -14.99 -2.24 4.77
N LEU A 92 -13.85 -2.01 5.39
CA LEU A 92 -13.55 -0.76 6.10
C LEU A 92 -13.26 0.33 5.06
N VAL A 93 -14.23 1.22 4.82
CA VAL A 93 -14.05 2.32 3.87
C VAL A 93 -13.06 3.33 4.43
N CYS A 94 -11.91 3.48 3.79
CA CYS A 94 -10.81 4.34 4.24
C CYS A 94 -10.12 5.02 3.06
N ASP A 95 -10.20 6.35 3.00
CA ASP A 95 -9.39 7.15 2.10
C ASP A 95 -8.07 7.52 2.81
N LEU A 96 -6.97 6.89 2.39
CA LEU A 96 -5.65 7.05 2.98
C LEU A 96 -5.06 8.46 2.82
N ASN A 97 -5.62 9.27 1.93
CA ASN A 97 -5.20 10.66 1.70
C ASN A 97 -6.01 11.68 2.52
N ARG A 98 -7.01 11.24 3.29
CA ARG A 98 -7.73 12.16 4.17
C ARG A 98 -6.84 12.66 5.30
N LYS A 99 -7.02 13.93 5.68
CA LYS A 99 -6.28 14.57 6.76
C LYS A 99 -6.40 13.80 8.09
N MET A 100 -7.57 13.26 8.39
CA MET A 100 -7.81 12.38 9.53
C MET A 100 -8.15 10.98 9.03
N LEU A 101 -7.30 10.02 9.37
CA LEU A 101 -7.56 8.61 9.14
C LEU A 101 -8.52 8.08 10.23
N PRO A 102 -9.42 7.17 9.90
CA PRO A 102 -10.24 6.51 10.92
C PRO A 102 -9.34 5.68 11.86
N PRO A 103 -9.80 5.43 13.09
CA PRO A 103 -9.12 4.47 13.94
C PRO A 103 -9.11 3.09 13.26
N ILE A 104 -7.92 2.51 13.15
CA ILE A 104 -7.76 1.17 12.57
C ILE A 104 -7.81 0.17 13.72
N PRO A 105 -8.71 -0.83 13.68
CA PRO A 105 -8.73 -1.91 14.65
C PRO A 105 -7.38 -2.64 14.69
N ARG A 106 -7.05 -3.23 15.84
CA ARG A 106 -5.78 -3.95 15.98
C ARG A 106 -5.78 -5.20 15.08
N HIS A 107 -4.70 -5.35 14.32
CA HIS A 107 -4.41 -6.50 13.46
C HIS A 107 -2.95 -6.90 13.66
N ASP A 108 -2.61 -8.13 13.29
CA ASP A 108 -1.22 -8.58 13.32
C ASP A 108 -0.46 -8.07 12.09
N VAL A 109 -1.13 -8.05 10.93
CA VAL A 109 -0.52 -7.70 9.65
C VAL A 109 -1.36 -6.67 8.90
N ALA A 110 -0.72 -5.60 8.42
CA ALA A 110 -1.27 -4.71 7.38
C ALA A 110 -0.64 -5.02 6.03
N VAL A 111 -1.44 -5.06 4.97
CA VAL A 111 -0.99 -5.33 3.60
C VAL A 111 -1.29 -4.15 2.70
N PHE A 112 -0.30 -3.78 1.86
CA PHE A 112 -0.38 -2.75 0.82
C PHE A 112 0.11 -3.32 -0.52
N GLY A 113 -0.78 -3.86 -1.33
CA GLY A 113 -0.43 -4.43 -2.64
C GLY A 113 -0.50 -3.39 -3.77
N GLY A 114 0.56 -2.59 -4.00
CA GLY A 114 0.59 -1.53 -5.01
C GLY A 114 -0.34 -0.37 -4.67
N VAL A 115 -0.28 0.10 -3.44
CA VAL A 115 -1.15 1.15 -2.90
C VAL A 115 -0.36 2.38 -2.47
N LEU A 116 0.83 2.19 -1.92
CA LEU A 116 1.62 3.29 -1.35
C LEU A 116 2.01 4.34 -2.41
N GLU A 117 2.07 3.96 -3.69
CA GLU A 117 2.30 4.87 -4.81
C GLU A 117 1.22 5.95 -4.96
N TYR A 118 0.01 5.70 -4.41
CA TYR A 118 -1.15 6.59 -4.48
C TYR A 118 -1.37 7.38 -3.19
N VAL A 119 -0.49 7.23 -2.19
CA VAL A 119 -0.57 7.90 -0.89
C VAL A 119 0.34 9.13 -0.89
N HIS A 120 -0.23 10.32 -0.66
CA HIS A 120 0.53 11.58 -0.66
C HIS A 120 1.48 11.69 0.55
N ASP A 121 1.05 11.20 1.72
CA ASP A 121 1.81 11.28 2.97
C ASP A 121 1.98 9.88 3.56
N VAL A 122 2.91 9.12 2.96
CA VAL A 122 3.24 7.75 3.40
C VAL A 122 3.79 7.74 4.84
N PRO A 123 4.70 8.66 5.25
CA PRO A 123 5.18 8.71 6.64
C PRO A 123 4.06 8.82 7.66
N ARG A 124 3.08 9.69 7.44
CA ARG A 124 1.92 9.85 8.32
C ARG A 124 1.08 8.58 8.40
N LEU A 125 0.84 7.92 7.26
CA LEU A 125 0.09 6.66 7.21
C LEU A 125 0.77 5.58 8.04
N ILE A 126 2.07 5.34 7.84
CA ILE A 126 2.81 4.30 8.55
C ILE A 126 2.90 4.61 10.05
N SER A 127 3.13 5.88 10.42
CA SER A 127 3.09 6.32 11.82
C SER A 127 1.71 6.09 12.47
N HIS A 128 0.61 6.33 11.74
CA HIS A 128 -0.75 6.08 12.23
C HIS A 128 -0.98 4.58 12.52
N LEU A 129 -0.42 3.70 11.70
CA LEU A 129 -0.55 2.24 11.84
C LEU A 129 0.37 1.66 12.92
N SER A 130 1.43 2.35 13.32
CA SER A 130 2.46 1.83 14.22
C SER A 130 1.94 1.33 15.57
N ASN A 131 0.76 1.79 16.01
CA ASN A 131 0.12 1.34 17.24
C ASN A 131 -0.93 0.24 17.03
N SER A 132 -1.28 -0.07 15.77
CA SER A 132 -2.38 -0.96 15.41
C SER A 132 -1.92 -2.26 14.76
N VAL A 133 -0.66 -2.33 14.27
CA VAL A 133 -0.14 -3.52 13.58
C VAL A 133 1.29 -3.84 14.01
N GLU A 134 1.66 -5.14 13.93
CA GLU A 134 3.02 -5.61 14.25
C GLU A 134 3.86 -5.85 12.98
N ILE A 135 3.21 -6.18 11.87
CA ILE A 135 3.86 -6.47 10.58
C ILE A 135 3.20 -5.63 9.50
N ILE A 136 4.01 -5.11 8.58
CA ILE A 136 3.51 -4.51 7.34
C ILE A 136 4.14 -5.24 6.17
N VAL A 137 3.31 -5.73 5.23
CA VAL A 137 3.76 -6.27 3.94
C VAL A 137 3.33 -5.30 2.85
N ALA A 138 4.29 -4.75 2.12
CA ALA A 138 4.00 -3.74 1.11
C ALA A 138 4.76 -4.01 -0.19
N SER A 139 4.09 -3.92 -1.33
CA SER A 139 4.77 -3.78 -2.61
C SER A 139 4.84 -2.32 -3.03
N TYR A 140 5.93 -1.94 -3.67
CA TYR A 140 6.15 -0.58 -4.16
C TYR A 140 7.02 -0.58 -5.42
N ALA A 141 6.66 0.25 -6.39
CA ALA A 141 7.44 0.49 -7.61
C ALA A 141 8.55 1.51 -7.31
N VAL A 142 9.68 1.03 -6.76
CA VAL A 142 10.81 1.89 -6.38
C VAL A 142 11.45 2.55 -7.61
N THR A 143 11.92 3.79 -7.45
CA THR A 143 12.53 4.55 -8.56
C THR A 143 13.86 3.96 -9.02
N ASP A 144 14.49 3.11 -8.22
CA ASP A 144 15.76 2.43 -8.57
C ASP A 144 15.61 1.49 -9.77
N PHE A 145 14.47 0.81 -9.88
CA PHE A 145 14.24 -0.23 -10.89
C PHE A 145 13.09 0.09 -11.84
N ASN A 146 12.15 0.94 -11.42
CA ASN A 146 10.97 1.25 -12.20
C ASN A 146 11.12 2.59 -12.91
N GLN A 147 11.17 2.56 -14.25
CA GLN A 147 11.31 3.72 -15.14
C GLN A 147 9.99 4.11 -15.83
N GLU A 148 8.86 3.59 -15.35
CA GLU A 148 7.55 3.88 -15.93
C GLU A 148 7.14 5.34 -15.75
N ASN A 149 6.20 5.79 -16.58
CA ASN A 149 5.57 7.10 -16.41
C ASN A 149 4.69 7.10 -15.15
N ARG A 150 5.29 7.46 -14.02
CA ARG A 150 4.64 7.41 -12.70
C ARG A 150 3.34 8.21 -12.67
N ARG A 151 3.33 9.42 -13.23
CA ARG A 151 2.12 10.27 -13.26
C ARG A 151 1.07 9.74 -14.23
N GLY A 152 1.49 9.12 -15.33
CA GLY A 152 0.60 8.39 -16.24
C GLY A 152 -0.02 7.16 -15.60
N ASN A 153 0.65 6.54 -14.62
CA ASN A 153 0.13 5.46 -13.80
C ASN A 153 -0.73 5.95 -12.60
N GLY A 154 -0.85 7.26 -12.42
CA GLY A 154 -1.57 7.86 -11.31
C GLY A 154 -0.79 7.88 -9.99
N TRP A 155 0.52 7.54 -10.02
CA TRP A 155 1.37 7.54 -8.83
C TRP A 155 1.75 8.95 -8.43
N VAL A 156 1.63 9.27 -7.15
CA VAL A 156 1.76 10.63 -6.60
C VAL A 156 3.10 10.89 -5.93
N ASN A 157 3.88 9.85 -5.67
CA ASN A 157 5.19 9.95 -5.03
C ASN A 157 6.27 9.19 -5.82
N ASP A 158 7.56 9.40 -5.48
CA ASP A 158 8.71 8.92 -6.23
C ASP A 158 9.80 8.42 -5.26
N LEU A 159 9.46 7.41 -4.44
CA LEU A 159 10.37 6.90 -3.43
C LEU A 159 11.35 5.88 -4.01
N SER A 160 12.60 5.97 -3.61
CA SER A 160 13.63 4.96 -3.83
C SER A 160 13.52 3.83 -2.79
N SER A 161 14.27 2.74 -2.99
CA SER A 161 14.40 1.68 -1.98
C SER A 161 14.90 2.24 -0.65
N SER A 162 15.90 3.13 -0.68
CA SER A 162 16.44 3.75 0.53
C SER A 162 15.43 4.66 1.22
N ASP A 163 14.59 5.39 0.47
CA ASP A 163 13.53 6.23 1.04
C ASP A 163 12.47 5.38 1.75
N ILE A 164 12.04 4.28 1.12
CA ILE A 164 11.09 3.33 1.72
C ILE A 164 11.64 2.78 3.04
N LEU A 165 12.88 2.28 3.05
CA LEU A 165 13.50 1.71 4.26
C LEU A 165 13.58 2.75 5.38
N ALA A 166 14.09 3.96 5.09
CA ALA A 166 14.23 5.03 6.06
C ALA A 166 12.87 5.48 6.64
N LEU A 167 11.83 5.55 5.79
CA LEU A 167 10.48 5.94 6.19
C LEU A 167 9.87 4.93 7.18
N PHE A 168 10.01 3.64 6.91
CA PHE A 168 9.51 2.59 7.80
C PHE A 168 10.31 2.52 9.09
N GLU A 169 11.64 2.68 9.03
CA GLU A 169 12.50 2.71 10.22
C GLU A 169 12.15 3.89 11.14
N ALA A 170 11.92 5.08 10.58
CA ALA A 170 11.46 6.24 11.33
C ALA A 170 10.14 6.03 12.08
N ALA A 171 9.27 5.15 11.55
CA ALA A 171 8.01 4.75 12.17
C ALA A 171 8.15 3.55 13.15
N GLY A 172 9.37 3.07 13.39
CA GLY A 172 9.66 1.96 14.31
C GLY A 172 9.50 0.56 13.70
N PHE A 173 9.53 0.45 12.36
CA PHE A 173 9.51 -0.83 11.66
C PHE A 173 10.86 -1.10 11.01
N ARG A 174 11.28 -2.36 11.01
CA ARG A 174 12.51 -2.80 10.35
C ARG A 174 12.17 -3.85 9.29
N MET A 175 12.76 -3.72 8.12
CA MET A 175 12.66 -4.71 7.06
C MET A 175 13.35 -6.01 7.50
N ASP A 176 12.66 -7.14 7.38
CA ASP A 176 13.16 -8.48 7.69
C ASP A 176 13.07 -9.43 6.49
N CYS A 177 12.34 -9.05 5.43
CA CYS A 177 12.28 -9.82 4.19
C CYS A 177 12.03 -8.90 3.00
N GLU A 178 12.66 -9.21 1.87
CA GLU A 178 12.43 -8.56 0.57
C GLU A 178 12.25 -9.63 -0.50
N ASP A 179 11.31 -9.37 -1.43
CA ASP A 179 11.04 -10.14 -2.63
C ASP A 179 10.71 -9.18 -3.79
N HIS A 180 10.47 -9.69 -4.99
CA HIS A 180 10.19 -8.87 -6.17
C HIS A 180 9.05 -9.42 -7.00
N TRP A 181 8.31 -8.51 -7.63
CA TRP A 181 7.33 -8.81 -8.67
C TRP A 181 7.49 -7.84 -9.84
N GLY A 182 8.00 -8.33 -10.98
CA GLY A 182 8.36 -7.45 -12.09
C GLY A 182 9.34 -6.37 -11.65
N THR A 183 8.95 -5.10 -11.79
CA THR A 183 9.74 -3.92 -11.38
C THR A 183 9.31 -3.35 -10.02
N GLN A 184 8.55 -4.11 -9.23
CA GLN A 184 8.17 -3.74 -7.88
C GLN A 184 8.96 -4.55 -6.85
N SER A 185 9.46 -3.89 -5.81
CA SER A 185 9.96 -4.56 -4.61
C SER A 185 8.78 -4.87 -3.68
N ILE A 186 8.84 -6.00 -3.01
CA ILE A 186 7.88 -6.44 -2.00
C ILE A 186 8.63 -6.60 -0.69
N TYR A 187 8.25 -5.83 0.31
CA TYR A 187 8.92 -5.80 1.60
C TYR A 187 8.01 -6.35 2.69
N ARG A 188 8.62 -7.07 3.65
CA ARG A 188 8.00 -7.28 4.96
C ARG A 188 8.77 -6.47 6.00
N PHE A 189 8.04 -5.65 6.73
CA PHE A 189 8.53 -4.85 7.83
C PHE A 189 7.94 -5.38 9.14
N ARG A 190 8.78 -5.49 10.15
CA ARG A 190 8.37 -5.91 11.49
C ARG A 190 8.61 -4.78 12.49
N ARG A 191 7.66 -4.54 13.37
CA ARG A 191 7.75 -3.55 14.42
C ARG A 191 8.89 -3.89 15.37
N GLN A 192 9.72 -2.90 15.67
CA GLN A 192 10.74 -3.02 16.70
C GLN A 192 10.10 -2.81 18.07
N LEU A 193 10.25 -3.78 18.95
CA LEU A 193 9.91 -3.60 20.36
C LEU A 193 10.86 -2.53 20.91
N GLN A 194 10.32 -1.37 21.25
CA GLN A 194 11.09 -0.41 22.04
C GLN A 194 11.43 -1.09 23.38
N HIS A 195 12.71 -1.36 23.62
CA HIS A 195 13.17 -1.68 24.95
C HIS A 195 12.79 -0.49 25.86
N ARG A 196 11.73 -0.63 26.65
CA ARG A 196 11.53 0.26 27.78
C ARG A 196 12.74 0.07 28.69
N PRO A 197 13.53 1.13 28.95
CA PRO A 197 14.56 1.03 29.98
C PRO A 197 13.85 0.62 31.26
N GLU A 198 14.28 -0.49 31.86
CA GLU A 198 13.83 -0.89 33.19
C GLU A 198 14.07 0.29 34.11
N CYS A 199 12.99 0.85 34.66
CA CYS A 199 13.07 1.83 35.71
C CYS A 199 13.70 1.13 36.92
N ARG A 200 15.03 1.23 37.09
CA ARG A 200 15.69 0.74 38.31
C ARG A 200 15.15 1.61 39.46
N SER A 201 14.19 1.06 40.16
CA SER A 201 13.79 1.56 41.48
C SER A 201 15.00 1.49 42.39
N ARG A 202 15.44 2.67 42.85
CA ARG A 202 16.38 2.82 43.96
C ARG A 202 15.63 2.69 45.30
#